data_cb8ec79447636f6a9801ae91a5cee0a3
#
_entry.id   cb8ec79447636f6a9801ae91a5cee0a3
#
_cell.length_a   1.000
_cell.length_b   1.000
_cell.length_c   1.000
_cell.angle_alpha   90.00
_cell.angle_beta   90.00
_cell.angle_gamma   90.00
#
_symmetry.space_group_name_H-M   'P 1'
#
loop_
_entity.id
_entity.type
_entity.pdbx_description
1 polymer ?
#
loop_
_entity_poly.entity_id
_entity_poly.type
_entity_poly.pdbx_seq_one_letter_code
_entity_poly.pdbx_strand_id
1 'polypeptide(L)'
;MSNGTKRTEQYRALSAVAHQLNMGVLTEVSTEEERQRAIELKAKVIGINNRNLRDLSIDLSRTEQLSQGLPQEAIVISESGIHTHQQIKTLSQYANGFLVGSALMSQENIAQAVRALILGKHKVCGLTRTQDVKAAYQAGAYYGGLIFADKSPRRVTLSQAQLLITQAPLAFVGVFQNQSIELICDYAKQLNLSAVQLHGAEDAQFIAQLREKIAPQCEIWQALNMAYHHDIQHIAQVNKFVLDNGTGGTGNTFDWQTIPPTLRHKALLAGGLNSDNCLDALNTGCLGLDFNSGVESSAGIKDPQRLSQVFTQLQQSKFSQNF
;
A
#
# COMPACT_ATOMS: atom_id res chain seq x y z
N MET A 1 22.23 -11.82 -45.17
CA MET A 1 21.13 -11.14 -44.43
C MET A 1 21.49 -11.14 -42.95
N SER A 2 21.53 -10.00 -42.29
CA SER A 2 21.89 -9.93 -40.87
C SER A 2 20.82 -10.61 -39.99
N ASN A 3 21.25 -11.18 -38.85
CA ASN A 3 20.32 -11.81 -37.86
C ASN A 3 19.15 -10.86 -37.45
N GLY A 4 19.35 -9.57 -37.52
CA GLY A 4 18.33 -8.56 -37.21
C GLY A 4 17.19 -8.51 -38.23
N THR A 5 17.46 -8.60 -39.52
CA THR A 5 16.46 -8.56 -40.59
C THR A 5 15.52 -9.78 -40.51
N LYS A 6 16.08 -10.97 -40.29
CA LYS A 6 15.31 -12.21 -40.16
C LYS A 6 14.37 -12.21 -38.96
N ARG A 7 14.79 -11.66 -37.83
CA ARG A 7 13.93 -11.50 -36.62
C ARG A 7 12.79 -10.49 -36.85
N THR A 8 13.05 -9.41 -37.57
CA THR A 8 12.03 -8.40 -37.93
C THR A 8 10.94 -8.99 -38.81
N GLU A 9 11.29 -9.78 -39.82
CA GLU A 9 10.34 -10.49 -40.69
C GLU A 9 9.48 -11.50 -39.92
N GLN A 10 10.10 -12.28 -39.03
CA GLN A 10 9.37 -13.21 -38.16
C GLN A 10 8.38 -12.51 -37.22
N TYR A 11 8.77 -11.39 -36.63
CA TYR A 11 7.88 -10.59 -35.79
C TYR A 11 6.67 -10.13 -36.58
N ARG A 12 6.86 -9.55 -37.78
CA ARG A 12 5.76 -9.09 -38.64
C ARG A 12 4.81 -10.22 -38.99
N ALA A 13 5.33 -11.39 -39.35
CA ALA A 13 4.50 -12.54 -39.70
C ALA A 13 3.66 -13.02 -38.51
N LEU A 14 4.28 -13.17 -37.33
CA LEU A 14 3.58 -13.61 -36.11
C LEU A 14 2.53 -12.59 -35.64
N SER A 15 2.87 -11.31 -35.68
CA SER A 15 1.94 -10.22 -35.32
C SER A 15 0.73 -10.16 -36.26
N ALA A 16 0.96 -10.39 -37.57
CA ALA A 16 -0.13 -10.46 -38.54
C ALA A 16 -1.10 -11.62 -38.21
N VAL A 17 -0.59 -12.79 -37.88
CA VAL A 17 -1.42 -13.95 -37.49
C VAL A 17 -2.18 -13.64 -36.19
N ALA A 18 -1.52 -13.07 -35.18
CA ALA A 18 -2.17 -12.69 -33.93
C ALA A 18 -3.35 -11.72 -34.16
N HIS A 19 -3.14 -10.70 -35.00
CA HIS A 19 -4.20 -9.74 -35.36
C HIS A 19 -5.34 -10.36 -36.12
N GLN A 20 -5.06 -11.31 -37.07
CA GLN A 20 -6.11 -12.07 -37.76
C GLN A 20 -6.97 -12.88 -36.79
N LEU A 21 -6.39 -13.32 -35.66
CA LEU A 21 -7.09 -14.03 -34.59
C LEU A 21 -7.72 -13.08 -33.55
N ASN A 22 -7.78 -11.78 -33.80
CA ASN A 22 -8.23 -10.74 -32.89
C ASN A 22 -7.47 -10.73 -31.54
N MET A 23 -6.19 -11.10 -31.54
CA MET A 23 -5.31 -11.06 -30.36
C MET A 23 -4.49 -9.76 -30.34
N GLY A 24 -4.27 -9.21 -29.15
CA GLY A 24 -3.28 -8.16 -28.93
C GLY A 24 -1.84 -8.71 -28.96
N VAL A 25 -0.88 -7.84 -29.27
CA VAL A 25 0.55 -8.18 -29.26
C VAL A 25 1.25 -7.25 -28.30
N LEU A 26 1.83 -7.80 -27.22
CA LEU A 26 2.74 -7.12 -26.31
C LEU A 26 4.17 -7.32 -26.81
N THR A 27 4.83 -6.23 -27.17
CA THR A 27 6.20 -6.24 -27.68
C THR A 27 7.18 -5.91 -26.55
N GLU A 28 7.87 -6.91 -26.06
CA GLU A 28 8.80 -6.76 -24.94
C GLU A 28 10.13 -6.15 -25.40
N VAL A 29 10.65 -5.18 -24.63
CA VAL A 29 11.95 -4.54 -24.84
C VAL A 29 12.70 -4.44 -23.51
N SER A 30 14.00 -4.65 -23.53
CA SER A 30 14.90 -4.55 -22.37
C SER A 30 16.17 -3.74 -22.66
N THR A 31 16.38 -3.37 -23.92
CA THR A 31 17.54 -2.58 -24.39
C THR A 31 17.10 -1.46 -25.32
N GLU A 32 17.98 -0.47 -25.49
CA GLU A 32 17.77 0.63 -26.43
C GLU A 32 17.60 0.14 -27.87
N GLU A 33 18.37 -0.88 -28.29
CA GLU A 33 18.27 -1.47 -29.63
C GLU A 33 16.90 -2.12 -29.84
N GLU A 34 16.37 -2.81 -28.83
CA GLU A 34 15.04 -3.44 -28.89
C GLU A 34 13.95 -2.38 -28.92
N ARG A 35 14.08 -1.30 -28.13
CA ARG A 35 13.18 -0.14 -28.18
C ARG A 35 13.12 0.47 -29.57
N GLN A 36 14.28 0.77 -30.16
CA GLN A 36 14.35 1.35 -31.53
C GLN A 36 13.67 0.45 -32.55
N ARG A 37 13.90 -0.86 -32.44
CA ARG A 37 13.25 -1.86 -33.32
C ARG A 37 11.72 -1.89 -33.13
N ALA A 38 11.24 -1.80 -31.90
CA ALA A 38 9.81 -1.75 -31.60
C ALA A 38 9.15 -0.51 -32.23
N ILE A 39 9.83 0.65 -32.22
CA ILE A 39 9.39 1.90 -32.88
C ILE A 39 9.30 1.67 -34.41
N GLU A 40 10.35 1.10 -35.05
CA GLU A 40 10.38 0.81 -36.49
C GLU A 40 9.29 -0.17 -36.92
N LEU A 41 8.94 -1.10 -36.03
CA LEU A 41 7.86 -2.07 -36.22
C LEU A 41 6.46 -1.49 -35.96
N LYS A 42 6.37 -0.25 -35.47
CA LYS A 42 5.14 0.43 -35.09
C LYS A 42 4.33 -0.39 -34.07
N ALA A 43 5.05 -0.94 -33.07
CA ALA A 43 4.42 -1.69 -31.98
C ALA A 43 3.47 -0.77 -31.20
N LYS A 44 2.21 -1.22 -30.99
CA LYS A 44 1.18 -0.45 -30.31
C LYS A 44 1.25 -0.59 -28.79
N VAL A 45 1.63 -1.77 -28.30
CA VAL A 45 1.79 -2.06 -26.87
C VAL A 45 3.23 -2.53 -26.65
N ILE A 46 3.96 -1.78 -25.86
CA ILE A 46 5.39 -2.00 -25.59
C ILE A 46 5.57 -2.32 -24.12
N GLY A 47 6.07 -3.53 -23.84
CA GLY A 47 6.43 -3.97 -22.51
C GLY A 47 7.90 -3.65 -22.22
N ILE A 48 8.16 -2.80 -21.23
CA ILE A 48 9.53 -2.52 -20.79
C ILE A 48 9.86 -3.47 -19.64
N ASN A 49 10.74 -4.43 -19.91
CA ASN A 49 11.16 -5.43 -18.92
C ASN A 49 12.31 -4.89 -18.07
N ASN A 50 12.02 -4.65 -16.79
CA ASN A 50 13.01 -4.21 -15.80
C ASN A 50 14.00 -5.33 -15.42
N ARG A 51 13.74 -6.58 -15.81
CA ARG A 51 14.65 -7.69 -15.58
C ARG A 51 15.58 -7.86 -16.77
N ASN A 52 16.88 -7.89 -16.51
CA ASN A 52 17.85 -8.33 -17.48
C ASN A 52 17.76 -9.86 -17.64
N LEU A 53 17.41 -10.33 -18.83
CA LEU A 53 17.22 -11.76 -19.09
C LEU A 53 18.55 -12.54 -19.15
N ARG A 54 19.72 -11.87 -19.13
CA ARG A 54 21.04 -12.53 -19.15
C ARG A 54 21.54 -12.86 -17.75
N ASP A 55 21.39 -11.95 -16.79
CA ASP A 55 21.89 -12.08 -15.42
C ASP A 55 20.79 -12.04 -14.35
N LEU A 56 19.52 -11.89 -14.76
CA LEU A 56 18.32 -11.81 -13.94
C LEU A 56 18.29 -10.61 -12.96
N SER A 57 19.20 -9.65 -13.09
CA SER A 57 19.18 -8.42 -12.32
C SER A 57 17.94 -7.59 -12.63
N ILE A 58 17.46 -6.85 -11.64
CA ILE A 58 16.28 -5.98 -11.74
C ILE A 58 16.72 -4.52 -11.59
N ASP A 59 16.31 -3.67 -12.55
CA ASP A 59 16.56 -2.26 -12.55
C ASP A 59 15.30 -1.51 -13.00
N LEU A 60 14.57 -0.92 -12.05
CA LEU A 60 13.32 -0.18 -12.31
C LEU A 60 13.55 1.13 -13.08
N SER A 61 14.76 1.69 -13.06
CA SER A 61 15.09 2.90 -13.84
C SER A 61 15.00 2.66 -15.34
N ARG A 62 15.04 1.40 -15.76
CA ARG A 62 14.91 1.01 -17.17
C ARG A 62 13.57 1.44 -17.78
N THR A 63 12.47 1.36 -17.00
CA THR A 63 11.17 1.87 -17.48
C THR A 63 11.25 3.35 -17.79
N GLU A 64 11.84 4.17 -16.92
CA GLU A 64 12.04 5.59 -17.17
C GLU A 64 12.90 5.84 -18.43
N GLN A 65 14.05 5.16 -18.51
CA GLN A 65 15.01 5.35 -19.61
C GLN A 65 14.43 4.94 -20.97
N LEU A 66 13.80 3.76 -21.06
CA LEU A 66 13.30 3.23 -22.33
C LEU A 66 11.93 3.79 -22.73
N SER A 67 11.18 4.40 -21.82
CA SER A 67 9.93 5.10 -22.17
C SER A 67 10.18 6.41 -22.91
N GLN A 68 11.34 7.04 -22.69
CA GLN A 68 11.70 8.27 -23.36
C GLN A 68 11.83 8.05 -24.88
N GLY A 69 11.15 8.91 -25.65
CA GLY A 69 11.20 8.84 -27.12
C GLY A 69 10.36 7.73 -27.75
N LEU A 70 9.52 7.04 -26.99
CA LEU A 70 8.48 6.21 -27.56
C LEU A 70 7.37 7.06 -28.19
N PRO A 71 6.68 6.57 -29.24
CA PRO A 71 5.53 7.26 -29.83
C PRO A 71 4.45 7.54 -28.79
N GLN A 72 3.84 8.71 -28.86
CA GLN A 72 2.82 9.14 -27.89
C GLN A 72 1.59 8.23 -27.87
N GLU A 73 1.27 7.61 -29.01
CA GLU A 73 0.19 6.65 -29.16
C GLU A 73 0.51 5.23 -28.65
N ALA A 74 1.77 4.95 -28.27
CA ALA A 74 2.15 3.64 -27.77
C ALA A 74 1.69 3.47 -26.31
N ILE A 75 1.07 2.33 -26.01
CA ILE A 75 0.75 1.92 -24.66
C ILE A 75 2.00 1.28 -24.05
N VAL A 76 2.51 1.89 -22.97
CA VAL A 76 3.70 1.41 -22.26
C VAL A 76 3.30 0.59 -21.04
N ILE A 77 3.79 -0.64 -20.95
CA ILE A 77 3.62 -1.55 -19.81
C ILE A 77 4.98 -1.74 -19.12
N SER A 78 5.08 -1.42 -17.84
CA SER A 78 6.29 -1.74 -17.05
C SER A 78 6.20 -3.14 -16.47
N GLU A 79 7.24 -3.95 -16.66
CA GLU A 79 7.24 -5.36 -16.31
C GLU A 79 8.41 -5.74 -15.42
N SER A 80 8.19 -6.72 -14.55
CA SER A 80 9.19 -7.29 -13.61
C SER A 80 9.67 -6.34 -12.51
N GLY A 81 9.95 -6.92 -11.35
CA GLY A 81 10.56 -6.23 -10.21
C GLY A 81 9.66 -5.30 -9.42
N ILE A 82 8.37 -5.24 -9.73
CA ILE A 82 7.40 -4.39 -9.06
C ILE A 82 6.80 -5.14 -7.87
N HIS A 83 7.02 -4.62 -6.65
CA HIS A 83 6.61 -5.25 -5.40
C HIS A 83 5.82 -4.32 -4.48
N THR A 84 5.90 -3.00 -4.68
CA THR A 84 5.31 -2.03 -3.75
C THR A 84 4.45 -1.00 -4.48
N HIS A 85 3.47 -0.46 -3.75
CA HIS A 85 2.65 0.64 -4.21
C HIS A 85 3.48 1.89 -4.60
N GLN A 86 4.54 2.18 -3.83
CA GLN A 86 5.41 3.31 -4.12
C GLN A 86 6.13 3.16 -5.47
N GLN A 87 6.54 1.93 -5.82
CA GLN A 87 7.11 1.65 -7.14
C GLN A 87 6.08 1.89 -8.26
N ILE A 88 4.82 1.43 -8.08
CA ILE A 88 3.73 1.73 -9.02
C ILE A 88 3.57 3.26 -9.18
N LYS A 89 3.52 4.00 -8.07
CA LYS A 89 3.39 5.47 -8.10
C LYS A 89 4.53 6.13 -8.87
N THR A 90 5.76 5.72 -8.66
CA THR A 90 6.93 6.26 -9.38
C THR A 90 6.89 5.91 -10.86
N LEU A 91 6.62 4.65 -11.19
CA LEU A 91 6.65 4.18 -12.57
C LEU A 91 5.43 4.63 -13.40
N SER A 92 4.30 5.01 -12.77
CA SER A 92 3.12 5.53 -13.47
C SER A 92 3.36 6.86 -14.20
N GLN A 93 4.48 7.54 -13.93
CA GLN A 93 4.91 8.70 -14.70
C GLN A 93 5.44 8.32 -16.09
N TYR A 94 5.81 7.06 -16.29
CA TYR A 94 6.50 6.55 -17.48
C TYR A 94 5.75 5.41 -18.19
N ALA A 95 4.75 4.82 -17.54
CA ALA A 95 4.02 3.66 -18.04
C ALA A 95 2.51 3.80 -17.82
N ASN A 96 1.73 3.32 -18.79
CA ASN A 96 0.27 3.30 -18.75
C ASN A 96 -0.28 2.12 -17.94
N GLY A 97 0.51 1.07 -17.76
CA GLY A 97 0.11 -0.13 -17.05
C GLY A 97 1.29 -0.95 -16.53
N PHE A 98 0.97 -2.01 -15.78
CA PHE A 98 1.96 -2.83 -15.09
C PHE A 98 1.66 -4.31 -15.24
N LEU A 99 2.70 -5.11 -15.52
CA LEU A 99 2.61 -6.56 -15.51
C LEU A 99 3.35 -7.07 -14.27
N VAL A 100 2.59 -7.58 -13.29
CA VAL A 100 3.10 -7.99 -11.99
C VAL A 100 2.74 -9.46 -11.74
N GLY A 101 3.75 -10.31 -11.63
CA GLY A 101 3.58 -11.75 -11.37
C GLY A 101 3.98 -12.14 -9.96
N SER A 102 5.28 -12.27 -9.69
CA SER A 102 5.81 -12.87 -8.46
C SER A 102 5.32 -12.21 -7.18
N ALA A 103 5.21 -10.88 -7.15
CA ALA A 103 4.74 -10.16 -5.97
C ALA A 103 3.28 -10.48 -5.59
N LEU A 104 2.44 -10.84 -6.56
CA LEU A 104 1.05 -11.22 -6.34
C LEU A 104 0.89 -12.71 -6.09
N MET A 105 1.55 -13.54 -6.92
CA MET A 105 1.40 -14.99 -6.86
C MET A 105 2.04 -15.64 -5.63
N SER A 106 2.95 -14.96 -4.94
CA SER A 106 3.53 -15.41 -3.67
C SER A 106 2.63 -15.15 -2.46
N GLN A 107 1.50 -14.47 -2.63
CA GLN A 107 0.60 -14.11 -1.54
C GLN A 107 -0.58 -15.10 -1.41
N GLU A 108 -0.96 -15.44 -0.18
CA GLU A 108 -2.12 -16.30 0.08
C GLU A 108 -3.42 -15.67 -0.42
N ASN A 109 -3.57 -14.34 -0.24
CA ASN A 109 -4.74 -13.60 -0.70
C ASN A 109 -4.36 -12.64 -1.83
N ILE A 110 -4.46 -13.13 -3.07
CA ILE A 110 -4.12 -12.37 -4.28
C ILE A 110 -4.98 -11.11 -4.41
N ALA A 111 -6.27 -11.17 -4.12
CA ALA A 111 -7.16 -10.00 -4.22
C ALA A 111 -6.72 -8.88 -3.26
N GLN A 112 -6.34 -9.22 -2.04
CA GLN A 112 -5.82 -8.27 -1.06
C GLN A 112 -4.44 -7.73 -1.48
N ALA A 113 -3.58 -8.57 -2.06
CA ALA A 113 -2.28 -8.16 -2.59
C ALA A 113 -2.42 -7.17 -3.76
N VAL A 114 -3.33 -7.42 -4.69
CA VAL A 114 -3.65 -6.49 -5.78
C VAL A 114 -4.14 -5.15 -5.23
N ARG A 115 -5.05 -5.17 -4.25
CA ARG A 115 -5.53 -3.94 -3.60
C ARG A 115 -4.38 -3.15 -2.95
N ALA A 116 -3.50 -3.83 -2.21
CA ALA A 116 -2.33 -3.21 -1.59
C ALA A 116 -1.40 -2.55 -2.61
N LEU A 117 -1.21 -3.22 -3.75
CA LEU A 117 -0.34 -2.73 -4.81
C LEU A 117 -0.95 -1.51 -5.53
N ILE A 118 -2.25 -1.55 -5.81
CA ILE A 118 -2.96 -0.48 -6.54
C ILE A 118 -3.33 0.68 -5.62
N LEU A 119 -3.91 0.41 -4.44
CA LEU A 119 -4.52 1.41 -3.57
C LEU A 119 -3.60 1.89 -2.44
N GLY A 120 -2.50 1.17 -2.19
CA GLY A 120 -1.65 1.40 -1.02
C GLY A 120 -2.22 0.74 0.24
N LYS A 121 -1.40 0.74 1.31
CA LYS A 121 -1.76 0.13 2.60
C LYS A 121 -2.28 1.17 3.59
N HIS A 122 -3.36 1.86 3.22
CA HIS A 122 -4.00 2.84 4.09
C HIS A 122 -4.93 2.16 5.11
N LYS A 123 -5.07 2.76 6.29
CA LYS A 123 -5.86 2.27 7.43
C LYS A 123 -7.03 3.21 7.73
N VAL A 124 -8.17 2.63 8.09
CA VAL A 124 -9.29 3.33 8.73
C VAL A 124 -9.45 2.77 10.14
N CYS A 125 -9.18 3.59 11.15
CA CYS A 125 -9.16 3.22 12.54
C CYS A 125 -10.48 3.54 13.24
N GLY A 126 -10.76 2.88 14.39
CA GLY A 126 -11.94 3.17 15.20
C GLY A 126 -13.26 2.74 14.55
N LEU A 127 -13.25 1.60 13.89
CA LEU A 127 -14.46 1.00 13.31
C LEU A 127 -15.31 0.39 14.42
N THR A 128 -16.57 0.85 14.54
CA THR A 128 -17.52 0.39 15.58
C THR A 128 -18.82 -0.18 15.01
N ARG A 129 -19.10 0.05 13.72
CA ARG A 129 -20.35 -0.37 13.07
C ARG A 129 -20.07 -1.17 11.80
N THR A 130 -20.91 -2.14 11.51
CA THR A 130 -20.80 -3.02 10.34
C THR A 130 -20.81 -2.26 9.03
N GLN A 131 -21.64 -1.22 8.91
CA GLN A 131 -21.70 -0.36 7.74
C GLN A 131 -20.40 0.42 7.50
N ASP A 132 -19.70 0.82 8.58
CA ASP A 132 -18.43 1.55 8.48
C ASP A 132 -17.30 0.65 7.99
N VAL A 133 -17.30 -0.63 8.39
CA VAL A 133 -16.35 -1.63 7.87
C VAL A 133 -16.53 -1.78 6.36
N LYS A 134 -17.77 -1.93 5.89
CA LYS A 134 -18.10 -2.05 4.46
C LYS A 134 -17.69 -0.78 3.70
N ALA A 135 -18.03 0.39 4.24
CA ALA A 135 -17.69 1.68 3.61
C ALA A 135 -16.17 1.88 3.52
N ALA A 136 -15.42 1.58 4.58
CA ALA A 136 -13.95 1.65 4.56
C ALA A 136 -13.35 0.71 3.49
N TYR A 137 -13.83 -0.53 3.40
CA TYR A 137 -13.39 -1.47 2.38
C TYR A 137 -13.73 -0.99 0.97
N GLN A 138 -14.95 -0.53 0.74
CA GLN A 138 -15.39 -0.03 -0.58
C GLN A 138 -14.60 1.22 -1.01
N ALA A 139 -14.29 2.10 -0.07
CA ALA A 139 -13.46 3.27 -0.33
C ALA A 139 -12.03 2.91 -0.75
N GLY A 140 -11.49 1.79 -0.29
CA GLY A 140 -10.15 1.34 -0.68
C GLY A 140 -9.19 1.12 0.50
N ALA A 141 -9.67 1.15 1.74
CA ALA A 141 -8.84 0.82 2.89
C ALA A 141 -8.28 -0.60 2.79
N TYR A 142 -7.03 -0.75 3.23
CA TYR A 142 -6.38 -2.05 3.38
C TYR A 142 -6.53 -2.57 4.80
N TYR A 143 -6.29 -1.70 5.80
CA TYR A 143 -6.41 -2.03 7.20
C TYR A 143 -7.69 -1.46 7.82
N GLY A 144 -8.31 -2.25 8.72
CA GLY A 144 -9.39 -1.81 9.60
C GLY A 144 -8.96 -1.85 11.06
N GLY A 145 -9.02 -0.71 11.78
CA GLY A 145 -8.61 -0.62 13.18
C GLY A 145 -9.78 -0.82 14.13
N LEU A 146 -9.64 -1.75 15.07
CA LEU A 146 -10.56 -2.04 16.18
C LEU A 146 -9.91 -1.59 17.48
N ILE A 147 -10.53 -0.67 18.22
CA ILE A 147 -9.94 -0.09 19.42
C ILE A 147 -10.46 -0.81 20.66
N PHE A 148 -9.55 -1.37 21.44
CA PHE A 148 -9.81 -2.06 22.70
C PHE A 148 -9.40 -1.24 23.94
N ALA A 149 -8.79 -0.05 23.74
CA ALA A 149 -8.38 0.84 24.82
C ALA A 149 -9.60 1.32 25.63
N ASP A 150 -9.59 1.12 26.95
CA ASP A 150 -10.76 1.31 27.83
C ASP A 150 -11.35 2.72 27.83
N LYS A 151 -10.51 3.73 27.69
CA LYS A 151 -10.94 5.15 27.71
C LYS A 151 -11.37 5.69 26.34
N SER A 152 -11.28 4.89 25.28
CA SER A 152 -11.62 5.36 23.94
C SER A 152 -13.12 5.41 23.73
N PRO A 153 -13.68 6.53 23.21
CA PRO A 153 -15.08 6.59 22.81
C PRO A 153 -15.40 5.67 21.60
N ARG A 154 -14.35 5.10 20.98
CA ARG A 154 -14.44 4.18 19.83
C ARG A 154 -14.14 2.73 20.24
N ARG A 155 -14.18 2.46 21.56
CA ARG A 155 -13.94 1.12 22.08
C ARG A 155 -15.01 0.16 21.60
N VAL A 156 -14.57 -1.04 21.21
CA VAL A 156 -15.43 -2.18 20.90
C VAL A 156 -15.16 -3.33 21.87
N THR A 157 -16.18 -4.13 22.15
CA THR A 157 -16.04 -5.40 22.88
C THR A 157 -15.53 -6.48 21.93
N LEU A 158 -15.03 -7.59 22.49
CA LEU A 158 -14.63 -8.75 21.70
C LEU A 158 -15.77 -9.27 20.81
N SER A 159 -16.98 -9.37 21.35
CA SER A 159 -18.15 -9.84 20.60
C SER A 159 -18.55 -8.89 19.45
N GLN A 160 -18.44 -7.59 19.67
CA GLN A 160 -18.64 -6.61 18.59
C GLN A 160 -17.55 -6.77 17.51
N ALA A 161 -16.29 -6.91 17.92
CA ALA A 161 -15.18 -7.10 17.01
C ALA A 161 -15.33 -8.37 16.15
N GLN A 162 -15.77 -9.48 16.74
CA GLN A 162 -16.08 -10.74 16.03
C GLN A 162 -17.13 -10.54 14.94
N LEU A 163 -18.15 -9.70 15.18
CA LEU A 163 -19.14 -9.36 14.17
C LEU A 163 -18.53 -8.46 13.07
N LEU A 164 -17.72 -7.48 13.46
CA LEU A 164 -17.14 -6.50 12.52
C LEU A 164 -16.18 -7.14 11.54
N ILE A 165 -15.33 -8.07 11.97
CA ILE A 165 -14.32 -8.71 11.10
C ILE A 165 -14.93 -9.55 9.97
N THR A 166 -16.19 -9.97 10.10
CA THR A 166 -16.88 -10.76 9.08
C THR A 166 -17.48 -9.90 7.94
N GLN A 167 -17.49 -8.57 8.08
CA GLN A 167 -18.23 -7.68 7.18
C GLN A 167 -17.51 -7.35 5.89
N ALA A 168 -16.18 -7.38 5.89
CA ALA A 168 -15.35 -7.15 4.71
C ALA A 168 -13.94 -7.71 4.94
N PRO A 169 -13.21 -8.11 3.88
CA PRO A 169 -11.88 -8.72 4.00
C PRO A 169 -10.77 -7.66 4.18
N LEU A 170 -10.90 -6.82 5.22
CA LEU A 170 -9.84 -5.92 5.66
C LEU A 170 -8.78 -6.71 6.46
N ALA A 171 -7.54 -6.25 6.43
CA ALA A 171 -6.53 -6.70 7.38
C ALA A 171 -6.80 -6.00 8.72
N PHE A 172 -7.37 -6.71 9.69
CA PHE A 172 -7.77 -6.08 10.95
C PHE A 172 -6.59 -5.89 11.90
N VAL A 173 -6.55 -4.72 12.52
CA VAL A 173 -5.55 -4.28 13.49
C VAL A 173 -6.24 -3.98 14.82
N GLY A 174 -5.88 -4.70 15.87
CA GLY A 174 -6.35 -4.42 17.23
C GLY A 174 -5.49 -3.32 17.87
N VAL A 175 -6.12 -2.26 18.36
CA VAL A 175 -5.43 -1.15 19.05
C VAL A 175 -5.60 -1.30 20.55
N PHE A 176 -4.50 -1.44 21.26
CA PHE A 176 -4.40 -1.67 22.69
C PHE A 176 -3.64 -0.54 23.39
N GLN A 177 -3.95 -0.31 24.65
CA GLN A 177 -3.30 0.71 25.48
C GLN A 177 -3.13 0.20 26.90
N ASN A 178 -1.95 -0.28 27.25
CA ASN A 178 -1.57 -0.81 28.56
C ASN A 178 -2.39 -2.06 29.00
N GLN A 179 -2.94 -2.80 28.07
CA GLN A 179 -3.56 -4.12 28.40
C GLN A 179 -2.49 -5.20 28.61
N SER A 180 -2.86 -6.30 29.31
CA SER A 180 -1.94 -7.40 29.54
C SER A 180 -1.62 -8.17 28.26
N ILE A 181 -0.45 -8.80 28.22
CA ILE A 181 0.00 -9.62 27.07
C ILE A 181 -0.98 -10.76 26.82
N GLU A 182 -1.51 -11.36 27.88
CA GLU A 182 -2.46 -12.47 27.80
C GLU A 182 -3.74 -12.04 27.06
N LEU A 183 -4.29 -10.87 27.40
CA LEU A 183 -5.48 -10.34 26.74
C LEU A 183 -5.21 -10.00 25.26
N ILE A 184 -4.05 -9.36 24.99
CA ILE A 184 -3.66 -9.01 23.62
C ILE A 184 -3.53 -10.29 22.75
N CYS A 185 -2.85 -11.32 23.27
CA CYS A 185 -2.68 -12.59 22.57
C CYS A 185 -4.01 -13.32 22.34
N ASP A 186 -4.88 -13.32 23.34
CA ASP A 186 -6.21 -13.93 23.26
C ASP A 186 -7.07 -13.27 22.17
N TYR A 187 -7.14 -11.93 22.18
CA TYR A 187 -7.88 -11.17 21.17
C TYR A 187 -7.28 -11.32 19.77
N ALA A 188 -5.94 -11.29 19.67
CA ALA A 188 -5.26 -11.48 18.40
C ALA A 188 -5.58 -12.85 17.77
N LYS A 189 -5.63 -13.89 18.59
CA LYS A 189 -5.98 -15.26 18.18
C LYS A 189 -7.46 -15.38 17.80
N GLN A 190 -8.38 -14.92 18.66
CA GLN A 190 -9.82 -15.07 18.44
C GLN A 190 -10.32 -14.28 17.22
N LEU A 191 -9.71 -13.14 16.93
CA LEU A 191 -10.06 -12.26 15.82
C LEU A 191 -9.20 -12.48 14.59
N ASN A 192 -8.23 -13.38 14.63
CA ASN A 192 -7.22 -13.57 13.56
C ASN A 192 -6.64 -12.23 13.10
N LEU A 193 -6.16 -11.41 14.05
CA LEU A 193 -5.66 -10.07 13.74
C LEU A 193 -4.39 -10.13 12.90
N SER A 194 -4.32 -9.29 11.88
CA SER A 194 -3.11 -9.10 11.08
C SER A 194 -2.01 -8.37 11.85
N ALA A 195 -2.41 -7.52 12.80
CA ALA A 195 -1.48 -6.81 13.68
C ALA A 195 -2.14 -6.43 15.01
N VAL A 196 -1.30 -6.25 16.02
CA VAL A 196 -1.63 -5.55 17.26
C VAL A 196 -0.87 -4.23 17.30
N GLN A 197 -1.58 -3.14 17.55
CA GLN A 197 -1.00 -1.80 17.67
C GLN A 197 -0.99 -1.38 19.14
N LEU A 198 0.20 -1.16 19.68
CA LEU A 198 0.44 -0.71 21.03
C LEU A 198 0.42 0.83 21.07
N HIS A 199 -0.46 1.41 21.85
CA HIS A 199 -0.72 2.85 21.88
C HIS A 199 -0.61 3.45 23.30
N GLY A 200 0.06 2.74 24.19
CA GLY A 200 0.30 3.13 25.58
C GLY A 200 1.78 3.34 25.89
N ALA A 201 2.14 2.93 27.09
CA ALA A 201 3.51 3.00 27.61
C ALA A 201 4.24 1.65 27.54
N GLU A 202 3.86 0.80 26.57
CA GLU A 202 4.47 -0.51 26.35
C GLU A 202 5.93 -0.34 25.92
N ASP A 203 6.85 -0.76 26.80
CA ASP A 203 8.29 -0.64 26.59
C ASP A 203 8.89 -1.80 25.77
N ALA A 204 10.18 -1.75 25.52
CA ALA A 204 10.90 -2.76 24.76
C ALA A 204 10.83 -4.15 25.41
N GLN A 205 10.79 -4.25 26.75
CA GLN A 205 10.68 -5.50 27.46
C GLN A 205 9.29 -6.12 27.26
N PHE A 206 8.24 -5.31 27.35
CA PHE A 206 6.87 -5.73 27.08
C PHE A 206 6.74 -6.25 25.64
N ILE A 207 7.29 -5.51 24.65
CA ILE A 207 7.25 -5.87 23.24
C ILE A 207 7.99 -7.19 22.98
N ALA A 208 9.14 -7.41 23.60
CA ALA A 208 9.88 -8.66 23.49
C ALA A 208 9.07 -9.86 24.05
N GLN A 209 8.48 -9.72 25.23
CA GLN A 209 7.62 -10.75 25.83
C GLN A 209 6.36 -11.02 25.02
N LEU A 210 5.75 -9.96 24.45
CA LEU A 210 4.59 -10.11 23.57
C LEU A 210 4.99 -10.87 22.31
N ARG A 211 6.14 -10.59 21.71
CA ARG A 211 6.63 -11.28 20.49
C ARG A 211 6.83 -12.78 20.70
N GLU A 212 7.23 -13.20 21.89
CA GLU A 212 7.39 -14.63 22.20
C GLU A 212 6.04 -15.40 22.25
N LYS A 213 4.96 -14.69 22.59
CA LYS A 213 3.64 -15.31 22.83
C LYS A 213 2.65 -15.15 21.67
N ILE A 214 2.76 -14.06 20.91
CA ILE A 214 1.85 -13.79 19.82
C ILE A 214 2.23 -14.60 18.57
N ALA A 215 1.24 -14.96 17.74
CA ALA A 215 1.47 -15.73 16.51
C ALA A 215 2.49 -15.01 15.59
N PRO A 216 3.45 -15.73 14.97
CA PRO A 216 4.51 -15.12 14.15
C PRO A 216 4.00 -14.25 13.01
N GLN A 217 2.85 -14.61 12.42
CA GLN A 217 2.20 -13.87 11.32
C GLN A 217 1.47 -12.61 11.79
N CYS A 218 1.17 -12.45 13.09
CA CYS A 218 0.59 -11.24 13.63
C CYS A 218 1.67 -10.20 13.89
N GLU A 219 1.63 -9.09 13.18
CA GLU A 219 2.59 -8.01 13.33
C GLU A 219 2.40 -7.26 14.67
N ILE A 220 3.49 -6.73 15.21
CA ILE A 220 3.46 -5.79 16.34
C ILE A 220 3.76 -4.40 15.81
N TRP A 221 2.83 -3.48 16.00
CA TRP A 221 2.96 -2.07 15.65
C TRP A 221 3.05 -1.23 16.92
N GLN A 222 3.82 -0.15 16.88
CA GLN A 222 3.92 0.79 17.98
C GLN A 222 3.50 2.18 17.53
N ALA A 223 2.60 2.81 18.28
CA ALA A 223 2.28 4.22 18.09
C ALA A 223 3.36 5.09 18.74
N LEU A 224 3.81 6.10 18.00
CA LEU A 224 4.80 7.07 18.46
C LEU A 224 4.16 8.46 18.51
N ASN A 225 4.28 9.09 19.67
CA ASN A 225 3.89 10.49 19.83
C ASN A 225 4.99 11.42 19.32
N MET A 226 4.78 11.98 18.12
CA MET A 226 5.77 12.81 17.44
C MET A 226 6.01 14.18 18.10
N ALA A 227 5.14 14.60 19.04
CA ALA A 227 5.37 15.83 19.82
C ALA A 227 6.55 15.70 20.79
N TYR A 228 6.93 14.47 21.20
CA TYR A 228 7.93 14.22 22.24
C TYR A 228 9.07 13.31 21.78
N HIS A 229 9.00 12.68 20.62
CA HIS A 229 10.01 11.73 20.16
C HIS A 229 10.98 12.36 19.16
N HIS A 230 12.14 12.77 19.66
CA HIS A 230 13.28 13.16 18.82
C HIS A 230 14.29 12.01 18.65
N ASP A 231 14.28 11.00 19.53
CA ASP A 231 15.16 9.84 19.50
C ASP A 231 14.33 8.54 19.47
N ILE A 232 14.06 8.05 18.28
CA ILE A 232 13.33 6.79 18.11
C ILE A 232 14.33 5.65 18.16
N GLN A 233 14.45 5.03 19.35
CA GLN A 233 15.24 3.82 19.50
C GLN A 233 14.64 2.70 18.65
N HIS A 234 15.49 2.02 17.88
CA HIS A 234 15.08 0.90 17.05
C HIS A 234 14.70 -0.29 17.95
N ILE A 235 13.39 -0.53 18.11
CA ILE A 235 12.90 -1.71 18.82
C ILE A 235 12.81 -2.85 17.79
N ALA A 236 13.68 -3.84 17.95
CA ALA A 236 13.90 -4.90 16.96
C ALA A 236 12.62 -5.71 16.60
N GLN A 237 11.71 -5.85 17.54
CA GLN A 237 10.49 -6.66 17.38
C GLN A 237 9.29 -5.87 16.81
N VAL A 238 9.42 -4.56 16.58
CA VAL A 238 8.36 -3.74 15.98
C VAL A 238 8.41 -3.83 14.46
N ASN A 239 7.31 -4.26 13.88
CA ASN A 239 7.15 -4.39 12.42
C ASN A 239 6.84 -3.05 11.76
N LYS A 240 5.98 -2.22 12.37
CA LYS A 240 5.59 -0.91 11.85
C LYS A 240 5.37 0.09 12.99
N PHE A 241 5.48 1.36 12.64
CA PHE A 241 5.14 2.47 13.53
C PHE A 241 3.86 3.15 13.05
N VAL A 242 3.12 3.75 13.99
CA VAL A 242 2.03 4.68 13.71
C VAL A 242 2.43 6.03 14.30
N LEU A 243 2.66 7.01 13.44
CA LEU A 243 3.13 8.34 13.84
C LEU A 243 1.92 9.23 14.10
N ASP A 244 1.68 9.61 15.35
CA ASP A 244 0.53 10.40 15.78
C ASP A 244 0.99 11.64 16.58
N ASN A 245 0.11 12.60 16.76
CA ASN A 245 0.33 13.81 17.56
C ASN A 245 0.19 13.59 19.08
N GLY A 246 0.08 12.36 19.54
CA GLY A 246 0.22 11.94 20.94
C GLY A 246 -1.06 11.74 21.74
N THR A 247 -2.11 12.50 21.57
CA THR A 247 -3.38 12.30 22.27
C THR A 247 -4.46 11.80 21.30
N GLY A 248 -4.27 10.61 20.75
CA GLY A 248 -5.05 10.03 19.66
C GLY A 248 -6.50 10.53 19.52
N GLY A 249 -6.89 10.95 18.32
CA GLY A 249 -8.24 11.39 17.99
C GLY A 249 -8.55 12.87 18.23
N THR A 250 -7.56 13.72 18.53
CA THR A 250 -7.75 15.19 18.73
C THR A 250 -7.96 15.95 17.43
N GLY A 251 -7.66 15.33 16.27
CA GLY A 251 -7.78 15.99 14.98
C GLY A 251 -6.65 16.96 14.62
N ASN A 252 -5.61 17.07 15.46
CA ASN A 252 -4.46 17.92 15.20
C ASN A 252 -3.34 17.15 14.49
N THR A 253 -2.64 17.84 13.58
CA THR A 253 -1.43 17.34 12.93
C THR A 253 -0.19 17.78 13.70
N PHE A 254 0.94 17.12 13.43
CA PHE A 254 2.28 17.59 13.85
C PHE A 254 3.08 18.02 12.60
N ASP A 255 4.27 18.59 12.79
CA ASP A 255 5.15 18.94 11.69
C ASP A 255 5.72 17.68 11.02
N TRP A 256 5.22 17.32 9.85
CA TRP A 256 5.64 16.12 9.12
C TRP A 256 7.07 16.19 8.58
N GLN A 257 7.70 17.37 8.52
CA GLN A 257 9.11 17.50 8.14
C GLN A 257 10.03 16.86 9.18
N THR A 258 9.56 16.74 10.43
CA THR A 258 10.29 16.10 11.53
C THR A 258 10.38 14.57 11.42
N ILE A 259 9.64 13.94 10.49
CA ILE A 259 9.64 12.48 10.30
C ILE A 259 11.01 12.03 9.76
N PRO A 260 11.77 11.22 10.53
CA PRO A 260 13.04 10.70 10.07
C PRO A 260 12.88 9.89 8.78
N PRO A 261 13.70 10.11 7.74
CA PRO A 261 13.62 9.37 6.49
C PRO A 261 13.71 7.85 6.67
N THR A 262 14.46 7.40 7.68
CA THR A 262 14.66 5.98 8.02
C THR A 262 13.39 5.29 8.53
N LEU A 263 12.39 6.04 9.00
CA LEU A 263 11.12 5.48 9.48
C LEU A 263 10.04 5.40 8.41
N ARG A 264 10.11 6.24 7.38
CA ARG A 264 9.00 6.41 6.42
C ARG A 264 8.55 5.10 5.80
N HIS A 265 9.50 4.23 5.45
CA HIS A 265 9.20 2.94 4.83
C HIS A 265 8.56 1.90 5.78
N LYS A 266 8.53 2.17 7.09
CA LYS A 266 7.93 1.34 8.14
C LYS A 266 6.81 2.03 8.90
N ALA A 267 6.40 3.23 8.52
CA ALA A 267 5.45 4.02 9.29
C ALA A 267 4.15 4.30 8.55
N LEU A 268 3.04 4.23 9.27
CA LEU A 268 1.78 4.86 8.88
C LEU A 268 1.71 6.22 9.53
N LEU A 269 1.40 7.24 8.74
CA LEU A 269 1.17 8.59 9.25
C LEU A 269 -0.27 8.71 9.73
N ALA A 270 -0.45 9.18 10.96
CA ALA A 270 -1.72 9.41 11.62
C ALA A 270 -1.80 10.86 12.15
N GLY A 271 -2.86 11.17 12.91
CA GLY A 271 -3.07 12.48 13.52
C GLY A 271 -3.72 13.49 12.59
N GLY A 272 -5.03 13.73 12.77
CA GLY A 272 -5.78 14.78 12.09
C GLY A 272 -5.92 14.67 10.56
N LEU A 273 -5.69 13.49 9.99
CA LEU A 273 -5.77 13.29 8.54
C LEU A 273 -7.22 13.34 8.04
N ASN A 274 -7.44 14.12 6.98
CA ASN A 274 -8.73 14.33 6.34
C ASN A 274 -8.55 14.64 4.84
N SER A 275 -9.62 15.08 4.13
CA SER A 275 -9.57 15.42 2.72
C SER A 275 -8.66 16.62 2.38
N ASP A 276 -8.46 17.53 3.32
CA ASP A 276 -7.74 18.79 3.04
C ASP A 276 -6.23 18.60 3.09
N ASN A 277 -5.75 17.56 3.80
CA ASN A 277 -4.32 17.32 4.03
C ASN A 277 -3.81 15.95 3.59
N CYS A 278 -4.68 15.04 3.13
CA CYS A 278 -4.29 13.66 2.80
C CYS A 278 -3.26 13.57 1.65
N LEU A 279 -3.27 14.51 0.71
CA LEU A 279 -2.30 14.53 -0.39
C LEU A 279 -0.91 14.96 0.10
N ASP A 280 -0.84 15.98 0.95
CA ASP A 280 0.42 16.40 1.57
C ASP A 280 0.96 15.30 2.49
N ALA A 281 0.08 14.64 3.25
CA ALA A 281 0.42 13.47 4.05
C ALA A 281 0.99 12.32 3.20
N LEU A 282 0.41 12.05 2.02
CA LEU A 282 0.90 11.04 1.08
C LEU A 282 2.31 11.35 0.56
N ASN A 283 2.62 12.65 0.37
CA ASN A 283 3.92 13.12 -0.12
C ASN A 283 5.04 13.02 0.93
N THR A 284 4.73 12.74 2.20
CA THR A 284 5.75 12.47 3.23
C THR A 284 6.58 11.22 2.92
N GLY A 285 6.08 10.32 2.06
CA GLY A 285 6.73 9.06 1.73
C GLY A 285 6.55 7.96 2.78
N CYS A 286 5.64 8.14 3.73
CA CYS A 286 5.26 7.08 4.65
C CYS A 286 4.61 5.89 3.92
N LEU A 287 4.71 4.68 4.53
CA LEU A 287 4.17 3.43 3.99
C LEU A 287 2.66 3.51 3.72
N GLY A 288 1.93 4.28 4.52
CA GLY A 288 0.50 4.48 4.41
C GLY A 288 -0.01 5.58 5.33
N LEU A 289 -1.29 5.84 5.27
CA LEU A 289 -1.99 6.82 6.09
C LEU A 289 -3.01 6.12 6.97
N ASP A 290 -3.19 6.59 8.22
CA ASP A 290 -4.16 6.08 9.18
C ASP A 290 -5.23 7.16 9.48
N PHE A 291 -6.43 6.95 8.98
CA PHE A 291 -7.57 7.86 9.13
C PHE A 291 -8.45 7.44 10.31
N ASN A 292 -8.83 8.37 11.15
CA ASN A 292 -9.76 8.15 12.25
C ASN A 292 -10.80 9.28 12.30
N SER A 293 -10.60 10.29 13.15
CA SER A 293 -11.58 11.38 13.40
C SER A 293 -11.87 12.23 12.16
N GLY A 294 -10.88 12.47 11.28
CA GLY A 294 -11.08 13.29 10.07
C GLY A 294 -12.05 12.71 9.04
N VAL A 295 -12.38 11.41 9.15
CA VAL A 295 -13.37 10.74 8.30
C VAL A 295 -14.63 10.31 9.08
N GLU A 296 -14.92 10.97 10.20
CA GLU A 296 -16.07 10.72 11.05
C GLU A 296 -17.07 11.87 11.00
N SER A 297 -18.36 11.55 11.18
CA SER A 297 -19.41 12.51 11.47
C SER A 297 -19.52 12.78 12.97
N SER A 298 -19.24 11.79 13.80
CA SER A 298 -19.07 11.87 15.26
C SER A 298 -18.18 10.70 15.72
N ALA A 299 -17.67 10.76 16.95
CA ALA A 299 -16.75 9.76 17.47
C ALA A 299 -17.30 8.33 17.32
N GLY A 300 -16.58 7.47 16.60
CA GLY A 300 -16.96 6.08 16.31
C GLY A 300 -17.96 5.91 15.17
N ILE A 301 -18.36 6.98 14.48
CA ILE A 301 -19.28 6.94 13.35
C ILE A 301 -18.59 7.47 12.10
N LYS A 302 -18.20 6.59 11.19
CA LYS A 302 -17.56 6.99 9.94
C LYS A 302 -18.58 7.63 8.99
N ASP A 303 -18.15 8.66 8.29
CA ASP A 303 -18.90 9.33 7.25
C ASP A 303 -18.50 8.73 5.88
N PRO A 304 -19.42 8.03 5.18
CA PRO A 304 -19.11 7.43 3.89
C PRO A 304 -18.67 8.43 2.82
N GLN A 305 -19.17 9.66 2.85
CA GLN A 305 -18.79 10.70 1.89
C GLN A 305 -17.36 11.17 2.13
N ARG A 306 -16.99 11.44 3.39
CA ARG A 306 -15.62 11.81 3.76
C ARG A 306 -14.62 10.68 3.45
N LEU A 307 -14.99 9.42 3.73
CA LEU A 307 -14.19 8.26 3.34
C LEU A 307 -14.00 8.21 1.83
N SER A 308 -15.08 8.29 1.05
CA SER A 308 -15.01 8.27 -0.40
C SER A 308 -14.16 9.43 -0.94
N GLN A 309 -14.35 10.65 -0.43
CA GLN A 309 -13.59 11.83 -0.85
C GLN A 309 -12.08 11.63 -0.65
N VAL A 310 -11.65 11.25 0.55
CA VAL A 310 -10.24 11.02 0.87
C VAL A 310 -9.64 9.96 -0.05
N PHE A 311 -10.27 8.79 -0.14
CA PHE A 311 -9.70 7.69 -0.92
C PHE A 311 -9.73 7.96 -2.44
N THR A 312 -10.72 8.70 -2.94
CA THR A 312 -10.74 9.16 -4.34
C THR A 312 -9.57 10.10 -4.63
N GLN A 313 -9.29 11.07 -3.75
CA GLN A 313 -8.12 11.94 -3.90
C GLN A 313 -6.81 11.16 -3.90
N LEU A 314 -6.64 10.20 -2.97
CA LEU A 314 -5.46 9.34 -2.92
C LEU A 314 -5.29 8.51 -4.19
N GLN A 315 -6.36 8.07 -4.81
CA GLN A 315 -6.34 7.31 -6.06
C GLN A 315 -6.05 8.20 -7.27
N GLN A 316 -6.69 9.36 -7.36
CA GLN A 316 -6.52 10.30 -8.48
C GLN A 316 -5.13 10.94 -8.52
N SER A 317 -4.52 11.19 -7.37
CA SER A 317 -3.15 11.74 -7.31
C SER A 317 -2.09 10.86 -8.01
N LYS A 318 -2.45 9.64 -8.39
CA LYS A 318 -1.58 8.66 -9.03
C LYS A 318 -1.62 8.72 -10.56
N PHE A 319 -2.72 9.20 -11.14
CA PHE A 319 -2.97 9.13 -12.58
C PHE A 319 -3.12 10.51 -13.25
N SER A 320 -3.09 11.61 -12.48
CA SER A 320 -3.46 12.95 -13.00
C SER A 320 -2.35 13.71 -13.73
N GLN A 321 -1.20 13.11 -14.04
CA GLN A 321 -0.13 13.80 -14.77
C GLN A 321 0.07 13.36 -16.22
N ASN A 322 -0.65 12.36 -16.75
CA ASN A 322 -0.40 11.82 -18.09
C ASN A 322 -1.66 11.40 -18.88
N PHE A 323 -2.76 12.17 -18.78
CA PHE A 323 -3.88 12.05 -19.74
C PHE A 323 -4.26 13.42 -20.29
#